data_aeee995eccede3c35638c702dc77f04b
#
_entry.id   aeee995eccede3c35638c702dc77f04b
#
_cell.length_a   1.000
_cell.length_b   1.000
_cell.length_c   1.000
_cell.angle_alpha   90.00
_cell.angle_beta   90.00
_cell.angle_gamma   90.00
#
_symmetry.space_group_name_H-M   'P 1'
#
loop_
_entity.id
_entity.type
_entity.pdbx_description
1 polymer ?
#
loop_
_entity_poly.entity_id
_entity_poly.type
_entity_poly.pdbx_seq_one_letter_code
_entity_poly.pdbx_strand_id
1 'polypeptide(L)'
;MNQATTTAIICLDDDLGFSYRVSKIEYVLCEDESFSYTFTPNYSVIDLLTTALFQGIPGLNLDLRKSQYVRKNTTPVFISERTPGENREDLWKLLEDCGMNYLNRLEWLIRTDTRYSGDRFYAERWTAADDKHSVDYAAIEQAESRSAGIIAQLLRIICAGNDVKAVDFFIDDSNRKAYYSLLMSLYQKEKSYMNKQRAEGIRKSAAQGFYRGRTPVRIDDTKLTEVMTDYRNSKLTALEAAARLGVSRSSFFRRLKKIEI
;
A
#
# COMPACT_ATOMS: atom_id res chain seq x y z
N MET A 1 -16.99 15.55 31.25
CA MET A 1 -17.35 14.39 30.40
C MET A 1 -16.09 13.97 29.62
N ASN A 2 -15.44 12.89 30.09
CA ASN A 2 -14.27 12.36 29.38
C ASN A 2 -14.74 11.35 28.34
N GLN A 3 -14.93 11.82 27.11
CA GLN A 3 -15.28 11.01 25.97
C GLN A 3 -13.99 10.57 25.27
N ALA A 4 -13.72 9.26 25.19
CA ALA A 4 -12.57 8.76 24.45
C ALA A 4 -12.90 8.74 22.94
N THR A 5 -12.20 9.54 22.16
CA THR A 5 -12.41 9.61 20.71
C THR A 5 -11.14 9.15 19.99
N THR A 6 -11.30 8.24 19.03
CA THR A 6 -10.24 7.84 18.10
C THR A 6 -10.68 8.16 16.68
N THR A 7 -9.82 8.82 15.91
CA THR A 7 -10.13 9.22 14.53
C THR A 7 -9.08 8.69 13.59
N ALA A 8 -9.52 8.14 12.45
CA ALA A 8 -8.67 7.61 11.40
C ALA A 8 -9.17 7.98 10.01
N ILE A 9 -8.31 7.81 9.02
CA ILE A 9 -8.65 7.84 7.61
C ILE A 9 -8.56 6.42 7.08
N ILE A 10 -9.58 5.99 6.33
CA ILE A 10 -9.55 4.77 5.55
C ILE A 10 -8.94 5.09 4.19
N CYS A 11 -7.84 4.43 3.92
CA CYS A 11 -7.05 4.56 2.69
C CYS A 11 -7.16 3.29 1.84
N LEU A 12 -6.96 3.46 0.52
CA LEU A 12 -6.90 2.38 -0.47
C LEU A 12 -5.69 2.61 -1.37
N ASP A 13 -4.82 1.61 -1.53
CA ASP A 13 -3.67 1.69 -2.43
C ASP A 13 -3.96 1.06 -3.79
N ASP A 14 -3.43 1.67 -4.87
CA ASP A 14 -3.43 1.08 -6.20
C ASP A 14 -2.09 0.40 -6.57
N ASP A 15 -2.04 -0.25 -7.75
CA ASP A 15 -0.82 -0.90 -8.26
C ASP A 15 0.26 0.11 -8.74
N LEU A 16 -0.07 1.38 -8.83
CA LEU A 16 0.84 2.44 -9.26
C LEU A 16 1.55 3.11 -8.07
N GLY A 17 1.07 2.84 -6.85
CA GLY A 17 1.59 3.39 -5.60
C GLY A 17 0.92 4.71 -5.20
N PHE A 18 -0.31 4.93 -5.63
CA PHE A 18 -1.15 6.03 -5.13
C PHE A 18 -2.07 5.52 -4.03
N SER A 19 -2.20 6.30 -2.97
CA SER A 19 -3.10 6.07 -1.85
C SER A 19 -4.28 7.02 -1.91
N TYR A 20 -5.50 6.48 -1.87
CA TYR A 20 -6.76 7.20 -1.96
C TYR A 20 -7.40 7.29 -0.59
N ARG A 21 -7.67 8.50 -0.11
CA ARG A 21 -8.33 8.75 1.18
C ARG A 21 -9.85 8.69 1.01
N VAL A 22 -10.43 7.51 1.16
CA VAL A 22 -11.84 7.24 0.80
C VAL A 22 -12.84 7.59 1.87
N SER A 23 -12.48 7.57 3.15
CA SER A 23 -13.39 7.93 4.24
C SER A 23 -12.65 8.31 5.51
N LYS A 24 -13.14 9.32 6.23
CA LYS A 24 -12.81 9.52 7.63
C LYS A 24 -13.67 8.57 8.47
N ILE A 25 -13.13 8.03 9.54
CA ILE A 25 -13.84 7.21 10.52
C ILE A 25 -13.54 7.72 11.93
N GLU A 26 -14.57 7.87 12.73
CA GLU A 26 -14.50 8.29 14.13
C GLU A 26 -15.11 7.23 15.01
N TYR A 27 -14.40 6.80 16.04
CA TYR A 27 -14.90 5.98 17.14
C TYR A 27 -15.04 6.82 18.39
N VAL A 28 -16.19 6.75 19.00
CA VAL A 28 -16.51 7.45 20.26
C VAL A 28 -17.00 6.45 21.26
N LEU A 29 -16.37 6.44 22.45
CA LEU A 29 -16.81 5.68 23.61
C LEU A 29 -17.35 6.65 24.66
N CYS A 30 -18.59 6.43 25.09
CA CYS A 30 -19.27 7.22 26.11
C CYS A 30 -19.06 6.64 27.54
N GLU A 31 -19.33 7.42 28.54
CA GLU A 31 -19.22 7.01 29.98
C GLU A 31 -20.19 5.88 30.37
N ASP A 32 -21.30 5.73 29.66
CA ASP A 32 -22.28 4.66 29.83
C ASP A 32 -21.91 3.36 29.07
N GLU A 33 -20.65 3.25 28.64
CA GLU A 33 -20.12 2.15 27.82
C GLU A 33 -20.78 2.04 26.43
N SER A 34 -21.69 2.92 26.05
CA SER A 34 -22.20 2.99 24.70
C SER A 34 -21.10 3.51 23.75
N PHE A 35 -21.09 3.02 22.51
CA PHE A 35 -20.11 3.46 21.53
C PHE A 35 -20.73 3.70 20.17
N SER A 36 -20.02 4.46 19.35
CA SER A 36 -20.43 4.67 17.97
C SER A 36 -19.24 4.78 17.03
N TYR A 37 -19.46 4.31 15.81
CA TYR A 37 -18.59 4.54 14.66
C TYR A 37 -19.29 5.45 13.66
N THR A 38 -18.65 6.53 13.29
CA THR A 38 -19.16 7.45 12.26
C THR A 38 -18.20 7.46 11.08
N PHE A 39 -18.69 7.05 9.90
CA PHE A 39 -17.96 7.14 8.65
C PHE A 39 -18.40 8.37 7.90
N THR A 40 -17.45 9.15 7.42
CA THR A 40 -17.66 10.31 6.53
C THR A 40 -16.96 10.04 5.21
N PRO A 41 -17.67 9.49 4.20
CA PRO A 41 -17.08 9.16 2.91
C PRO A 41 -16.61 10.40 2.15
N ASN A 42 -15.47 10.29 1.49
CA ASN A 42 -14.97 11.30 0.57
C ASN A 42 -15.38 10.95 -0.87
N TYR A 43 -16.59 11.34 -1.25
CA TYR A 43 -17.13 11.03 -2.58
C TYR A 43 -16.33 11.63 -3.72
N SER A 44 -15.65 12.77 -3.52
CA SER A 44 -14.82 13.36 -4.54
C SER A 44 -13.59 12.53 -4.89
N VAL A 45 -13.12 11.70 -3.94
CA VAL A 45 -12.06 10.72 -4.15
C VAL A 45 -12.63 9.37 -4.60
N ILE A 46 -13.73 8.91 -4.00
CA ILE A 46 -14.39 7.64 -4.37
C ILE A 46 -14.77 7.63 -5.86
N ASP A 47 -15.27 8.75 -6.39
CA ASP A 47 -15.67 8.88 -7.79
C ASP A 47 -14.50 8.84 -8.79
N LEU A 48 -13.24 8.88 -8.32
CA LEU A 48 -12.04 8.68 -9.15
C LEU A 48 -11.77 7.18 -9.39
N LEU A 49 -12.24 6.32 -8.47
CA LEU A 49 -11.88 4.91 -8.43
C LEU A 49 -12.69 4.11 -9.45
N THR A 50 -12.04 3.14 -10.07
CA THR A 50 -12.73 2.18 -10.93
C THR A 50 -13.40 1.09 -10.09
N THR A 51 -14.44 0.46 -10.61
CA THR A 51 -15.11 -0.67 -9.96
C THR A 51 -14.20 -1.87 -9.74
N ALA A 52 -13.15 -2.02 -10.54
CA ALA A 52 -12.14 -3.06 -10.36
C ALA A 52 -11.26 -2.81 -9.12
N LEU A 53 -11.00 -1.54 -8.78
CA LEU A 53 -10.17 -1.17 -7.63
C LEU A 53 -10.99 -1.01 -6.35
N PHE A 54 -12.22 -0.53 -6.45
CA PHE A 54 -13.06 -0.18 -5.31
C PHE A 54 -14.48 -0.70 -5.50
N GLN A 55 -14.91 -1.61 -4.63
CA GLN A 55 -16.25 -2.20 -4.61
C GLN A 55 -17.10 -1.69 -3.44
N GLY A 56 -16.65 -0.64 -2.77
CA GLY A 56 -17.29 -0.08 -1.58
C GLY A 56 -16.53 -0.36 -0.28
N ILE A 57 -16.92 0.29 0.79
CA ILE A 57 -16.40 0.00 2.14
C ILE A 57 -17.26 -1.11 2.75
N PRO A 58 -16.68 -2.23 3.23
CA PRO A 58 -17.44 -3.34 3.79
C PRO A 58 -18.46 -2.91 4.86
N GLY A 59 -19.72 -3.31 4.66
CA GLY A 59 -20.82 -2.97 5.57
C GLY A 59 -21.46 -1.59 5.38
N LEU A 60 -21.04 -0.82 4.35
CA LEU A 60 -21.64 0.47 3.99
C LEU A 60 -22.28 0.42 2.60
N ASN A 61 -23.52 0.91 2.50
CA ASN A 61 -24.16 1.13 1.19
C ASN A 61 -23.87 2.55 0.70
N LEU A 62 -22.77 2.71 -0.04
CA LEU A 62 -22.32 4.00 -0.54
C LEU A 62 -23.17 4.56 -1.69
N ASP A 63 -24.00 3.74 -2.36
CA ASP A 63 -24.93 4.20 -3.41
C ASP A 63 -25.97 5.19 -2.87
N LEU A 64 -26.24 5.12 -1.57
CA LEU A 64 -27.12 6.08 -0.90
C LEU A 64 -26.51 7.48 -0.76
N ARG A 65 -25.21 7.63 -1.03
CA ARG A 65 -24.44 8.90 -0.99
C ARG A 65 -24.75 9.77 0.23
N LYS A 66 -24.89 9.13 1.40
CA LYS A 66 -25.08 9.85 2.67
C LYS A 66 -23.80 10.58 3.04
N SER A 67 -23.93 11.78 3.62
CA SER A 67 -22.79 12.52 4.15
C SER A 67 -22.09 11.77 5.31
N GLN A 68 -22.88 10.99 6.08
CA GLN A 68 -22.36 10.17 7.20
C GLN A 68 -23.12 8.85 7.32
N TYR A 69 -22.40 7.82 7.78
CA TYR A 69 -22.95 6.51 8.16
C TYR A 69 -22.59 6.22 9.61
N VAL A 70 -23.59 6.15 10.48
CA VAL A 70 -23.40 5.92 11.90
C VAL A 70 -23.80 4.49 12.27
N ARG A 71 -22.95 3.83 13.08
CA ARG A 71 -23.21 2.55 13.73
C ARG A 71 -23.11 2.72 15.23
N LYS A 72 -24.24 2.55 15.93
CA LYS A 72 -24.30 2.65 17.39
C LYS A 72 -24.29 1.26 18.00
N ASN A 73 -23.46 1.05 19.00
CA ASN A 73 -23.31 -0.21 19.75
C ASN A 73 -23.14 -1.45 18.84
N THR A 74 -22.56 -1.24 17.67
CA THR A 74 -22.31 -2.31 16.69
C THR A 74 -20.98 -2.07 16.01
N THR A 75 -20.10 -3.05 16.04
CA THR A 75 -18.82 -3.00 15.32
C THR A 75 -19.06 -3.16 13.84
N PRO A 76 -18.65 -2.20 12.99
CA PRO A 76 -18.79 -2.29 11.55
C PRO A 76 -18.02 -3.47 10.96
N VAL A 77 -18.51 -4.05 9.85
CA VAL A 77 -17.87 -5.17 9.15
C VAL A 77 -16.41 -4.82 8.77
N PHE A 78 -16.18 -3.63 8.24
CA PHE A 78 -14.83 -3.15 7.93
C PHE A 78 -13.85 -3.29 9.11
N ILE A 79 -14.31 -3.01 10.34
CA ILE A 79 -13.50 -3.11 11.56
C ILE A 79 -13.38 -4.56 12.03
N SER A 80 -14.51 -5.30 12.09
CA SER A 80 -14.55 -6.64 12.68
C SER A 80 -13.72 -7.67 11.90
N GLU A 81 -13.63 -7.54 10.56
CA GLU A 81 -12.83 -8.42 9.72
C GLU A 81 -11.32 -8.23 9.87
N ARG A 82 -10.89 -7.10 10.43
CA ARG A 82 -9.47 -6.70 10.54
C ARG A 82 -8.95 -6.68 11.97
N THR A 83 -9.79 -6.97 12.94
CA THR A 83 -9.42 -6.91 14.36
C THR A 83 -9.62 -8.25 15.05
N PRO A 84 -8.85 -8.56 16.09
CA PRO A 84 -9.03 -9.80 16.84
C PRO A 84 -10.41 -9.88 17.51
N GLY A 85 -10.92 -11.11 17.66
CA GLY A 85 -12.12 -11.36 18.43
C GLY A 85 -11.89 -11.11 19.93
N GLU A 86 -12.92 -10.64 20.64
CA GLU A 86 -12.85 -10.38 22.09
C GLU A 86 -12.62 -11.64 22.91
N ASN A 87 -13.11 -12.79 22.43
CA ASN A 87 -12.99 -14.09 23.10
C ASN A 87 -11.69 -14.83 22.79
N ARG A 88 -10.71 -14.17 22.16
CA ARG A 88 -9.43 -14.78 21.82
C ARG A 88 -8.56 -14.95 23.08
N GLU A 89 -8.06 -16.15 23.32
CA GLU A 89 -7.29 -16.49 24.54
C GLU A 89 -6.00 -15.68 24.71
N ASP A 90 -5.35 -15.34 23.58
CA ASP A 90 -4.09 -14.57 23.55
C ASP A 90 -4.31 -13.06 23.32
N LEU A 91 -5.54 -12.56 23.43
CA LEU A 91 -5.87 -11.15 23.17
C LEU A 91 -5.03 -10.19 24.03
N TRP A 92 -4.85 -10.51 25.33
CA TRP A 92 -4.10 -9.67 26.25
C TRP A 92 -2.65 -9.48 25.81
N LYS A 93 -2.00 -10.53 25.28
CA LYS A 93 -0.63 -10.47 24.74
C LYS A 93 -0.54 -9.62 23.50
N LEU A 94 -1.51 -9.77 22.58
CA LEU A 94 -1.59 -8.95 21.37
C LEU A 94 -1.78 -7.46 21.70
N LEU A 95 -2.57 -7.14 22.72
CA LEU A 95 -2.75 -5.77 23.18
C LEU A 95 -1.48 -5.20 23.80
N GLU A 96 -0.77 -6.00 24.61
CA GLU A 96 0.51 -5.64 25.22
C GLU A 96 1.56 -5.35 24.13
N ASP A 97 1.70 -6.23 23.13
CA ASP A 97 2.60 -6.06 22.00
C ASP A 97 2.35 -4.75 21.23
N CYS A 98 1.11 -4.26 21.21
CA CYS A 98 0.72 -2.99 20.60
C CYS A 98 0.71 -1.81 21.57
N GLY A 99 1.07 -2.01 22.85
CA GLY A 99 1.02 -0.97 23.90
C GLY A 99 -0.39 -0.50 24.23
N MET A 100 -1.38 -1.41 24.22
CA MET A 100 -2.78 -1.12 24.49
C MET A 100 -3.23 -1.84 25.78
N ASN A 101 -4.00 -1.15 26.62
CA ASN A 101 -4.55 -1.71 27.87
C ASN A 101 -5.94 -2.34 27.70
N TYR A 102 -6.65 -2.01 26.62
CA TYR A 102 -7.98 -2.52 26.28
C TYR A 102 -8.16 -2.50 24.76
N LEU A 103 -9.12 -3.28 24.25
CA LEU A 103 -9.39 -3.38 22.84
C LEU A 103 -10.22 -2.19 22.33
N ASN A 104 -9.53 -1.12 21.92
CA ASN A 104 -10.09 -0.13 20.98
C ASN A 104 -9.76 -0.61 19.56
N ARG A 105 -10.75 -1.14 18.86
CA ARG A 105 -10.56 -1.78 17.54
C ARG A 105 -10.04 -0.82 16.47
N LEU A 106 -10.47 0.45 16.50
CA LEU A 106 -9.96 1.44 15.54
C LEU A 106 -8.51 1.80 15.84
N GLU A 107 -8.17 1.98 17.12
CA GLU A 107 -6.78 2.21 17.56
C GLU A 107 -5.88 1.02 17.23
N TRP A 108 -6.40 -0.21 17.37
CA TRP A 108 -5.72 -1.43 16.94
C TRP A 108 -5.32 -1.37 15.48
N LEU A 109 -6.27 -1.05 14.57
CA LEU A 109 -5.99 -0.96 13.13
C LEU A 109 -4.91 0.06 12.80
N ILE A 110 -4.95 1.23 13.47
CA ILE A 110 -3.97 2.29 13.28
C ILE A 110 -2.57 1.83 13.71
N ARG A 111 -2.45 1.14 14.85
CA ARG A 111 -1.14 0.73 15.40
C ARG A 111 -0.53 -0.46 14.69
N THR A 112 -1.34 -1.36 14.20
CA THR A 112 -0.86 -2.62 13.60
C THR A 112 -0.72 -2.55 12.09
N ASP A 113 -1.25 -1.50 11.43
CA ASP A 113 -1.38 -1.41 9.95
C ASP A 113 -1.95 -2.72 9.37
N THR A 114 -2.92 -3.31 10.08
CA THR A 114 -3.49 -4.61 9.68
C THR A 114 -4.28 -4.46 8.40
N ARG A 115 -3.82 -5.18 7.37
CA ARG A 115 -4.45 -5.24 6.05
C ARG A 115 -5.16 -6.57 5.87
N TYR A 116 -6.39 -6.53 5.38
CA TYR A 116 -7.14 -7.72 5.04
C TYR A 116 -6.69 -8.25 3.66
N SER A 117 -6.51 -9.58 3.55
CA SER A 117 -6.01 -10.20 2.32
C SER A 117 -6.97 -10.09 1.12
N GLY A 118 -8.24 -9.81 1.38
CA GLY A 118 -9.29 -9.70 0.35
C GLY A 118 -9.43 -8.32 -0.28
N ASP A 119 -8.78 -7.31 0.27
CA ASP A 119 -8.82 -5.95 -0.26
C ASP A 119 -7.50 -5.19 0.02
N ARG A 120 -7.44 -3.92 -0.40
CA ARG A 120 -6.25 -3.07 -0.28
C ARG A 120 -6.46 -1.93 0.72
N PHE A 121 -7.46 -2.03 1.58
CA PHE A 121 -7.75 -1.02 2.58
C PHE A 121 -6.83 -1.12 3.78
N TYR A 122 -6.55 0.05 4.35
CA TYR A 122 -5.91 0.21 5.65
C TYR A 122 -6.39 1.49 6.34
N ALA A 123 -6.05 1.67 7.60
CA ALA A 123 -6.44 2.82 8.39
C ALA A 123 -5.20 3.55 8.91
N GLU A 124 -5.13 4.85 8.68
CA GLU A 124 -4.10 5.73 9.23
C GLU A 124 -4.71 6.66 10.28
N ARG A 125 -3.90 7.10 11.25
CA ARG A 125 -4.35 8.08 12.23
C ARG A 125 -4.66 9.39 11.53
N TRP A 126 -5.87 9.91 11.78
CA TRP A 126 -6.22 11.24 11.33
C TRP A 126 -5.56 12.31 12.19
N THR A 127 -5.07 13.35 11.57
CA THR A 127 -4.51 14.56 12.19
C THR A 127 -5.15 15.80 11.56
N ALA A 128 -5.02 16.96 12.19
CA ALA A 128 -5.52 18.22 11.61
C ALA A 128 -4.89 18.57 10.25
N ALA A 129 -3.70 18.04 9.96
CA ALA A 129 -3.07 18.20 8.65
C ALA A 129 -3.77 17.40 7.53
N ASP A 130 -4.65 16.46 7.90
CA ASP A 130 -5.41 15.66 6.96
C ASP A 130 -6.75 16.28 6.57
N ASP A 131 -7.11 17.40 7.20
CA ASP A 131 -8.26 18.19 6.75
C ASP A 131 -8.04 18.70 5.33
N LYS A 132 -9.13 18.73 4.57
CA LYS A 132 -9.09 19.23 3.20
C LYS A 132 -8.51 20.64 3.15
N HIS A 133 -7.46 20.82 2.37
CA HIS A 133 -6.78 22.10 2.18
C HIS A 133 -6.41 22.30 0.71
N SER A 134 -6.02 23.52 0.39
CA SER A 134 -5.55 23.89 -0.94
C SER A 134 -4.02 23.93 -0.95
N VAL A 135 -3.41 23.24 -1.90
CA VAL A 135 -1.96 23.23 -2.12
C VAL A 135 -1.60 24.19 -3.26
N ASP A 136 -0.60 25.03 -3.05
CA ASP A 136 -0.09 25.93 -4.09
C ASP A 136 0.74 25.13 -5.11
N TYR A 137 0.39 25.24 -6.39
CA TYR A 137 1.11 24.60 -7.47
C TYR A 137 2.56 25.08 -7.57
N ALA A 138 2.85 26.35 -7.28
CA ALA A 138 4.20 26.88 -7.26
C ALA A 138 5.11 26.15 -6.26
N ALA A 139 4.57 25.72 -5.11
CA ALA A 139 5.31 24.91 -4.16
C ALA A 139 5.68 23.53 -4.70
N ILE A 140 4.82 22.93 -5.53
CA ILE A 140 5.08 21.65 -6.19
C ILE A 140 6.22 21.81 -7.22
N GLU A 141 6.19 22.87 -8.04
CA GLU A 141 7.25 23.15 -9.03
C GLU A 141 8.60 23.42 -8.39
N GLN A 142 8.63 24.07 -7.24
CA GLN A 142 9.87 24.31 -6.49
C GLN A 142 10.45 23.02 -5.91
N ALA A 143 9.59 22.08 -5.49
CA ALA A 143 10.02 20.84 -4.87
C ALA A 143 10.43 19.76 -5.90
N GLU A 144 9.93 19.82 -7.13
CA GLU A 144 10.15 18.80 -8.15
C GLU A 144 10.43 19.44 -9.52
N SER A 145 11.59 19.13 -10.09
CA SER A 145 12.03 19.71 -11.37
C SER A 145 11.61 18.89 -12.59
N ARG A 146 11.20 17.62 -12.40
CA ARG A 146 10.83 16.71 -13.49
C ARG A 146 9.33 16.68 -13.69
N SER A 147 8.88 16.76 -14.93
CA SER A 147 7.45 16.69 -15.29
C SER A 147 6.75 15.46 -14.72
N ALA A 148 7.38 14.28 -14.78
CA ALA A 148 6.83 13.07 -14.19
C ALA A 148 6.67 13.15 -12.67
N GLY A 149 7.59 13.84 -11.98
CA GLY A 149 7.51 14.09 -10.55
C GLY A 149 6.38 15.05 -10.19
N ILE A 150 6.23 16.13 -10.93
CA ILE A 150 5.13 17.10 -10.78
C ILE A 150 3.77 16.39 -10.96
N ILE A 151 3.61 15.60 -12.03
CA ILE A 151 2.39 14.83 -12.29
C ILE A 151 2.09 13.87 -11.13
N ALA A 152 3.11 13.16 -10.62
CA ALA A 152 2.94 12.25 -9.50
C ALA A 152 2.52 12.98 -8.21
N GLN A 153 3.07 14.16 -7.93
CA GLN A 153 2.67 14.98 -6.78
C GLN A 153 1.24 15.48 -6.90
N LEU A 154 0.86 15.99 -8.07
CA LEU A 154 -0.53 16.40 -8.34
C LEU A 154 -1.51 15.24 -8.12
N LEU A 155 -1.19 14.05 -8.63
CA LEU A 155 -2.02 12.86 -8.42
C LEU A 155 -2.14 12.50 -6.93
N ARG A 156 -1.06 12.56 -6.15
CA ARG A 156 -1.11 12.31 -4.69
C ARG A 156 -2.03 13.29 -3.96
N ILE A 157 -1.96 14.57 -4.31
CA ILE A 157 -2.81 15.62 -3.72
C ILE A 157 -4.28 15.38 -4.06
N ILE A 158 -4.57 15.05 -5.32
CA ILE A 158 -5.91 14.73 -5.81
C ILE A 158 -6.47 13.48 -5.12
N CYS A 159 -5.68 12.41 -5.00
CA CYS A 159 -6.07 11.16 -4.33
C CYS A 159 -6.27 11.34 -2.81
N ALA A 160 -5.59 12.31 -2.22
CA ALA A 160 -5.83 12.72 -0.82
C ALA A 160 -7.10 13.56 -0.63
N GLY A 161 -7.75 14.01 -1.73
CA GLY A 161 -8.95 14.85 -1.68
C GLY A 161 -8.67 16.34 -1.48
N ASN A 162 -7.41 16.75 -1.58
CA ASN A 162 -7.00 18.15 -1.48
C ASN A 162 -7.20 18.90 -2.80
N ASP A 163 -7.32 20.21 -2.71
CA ASP A 163 -7.43 21.09 -3.86
C ASP A 163 -6.05 21.55 -4.31
N VAL A 164 -5.91 21.96 -5.57
CA VAL A 164 -4.68 22.58 -6.10
C VAL A 164 -4.99 23.94 -6.63
N LYS A 165 -4.20 24.94 -6.22
CA LYS A 165 -4.33 26.31 -6.68
C LYS A 165 -3.11 26.73 -7.48
N ALA A 166 -3.30 27.21 -8.70
CA ALA A 166 -2.30 27.84 -9.54
C ALA A 166 -2.80 29.20 -10.02
N VAL A 167 -1.93 29.96 -10.71
CA VAL A 167 -2.31 31.24 -11.29
C VAL A 167 -3.39 31.06 -12.37
N ASP A 168 -3.25 30.04 -13.22
CA ASP A 168 -4.06 29.84 -14.42
C ASP A 168 -5.10 28.72 -14.29
N PHE A 169 -5.06 27.92 -13.22
CA PHE A 169 -6.01 26.84 -13.00
C PHE A 169 -6.26 26.56 -11.52
N PHE A 170 -7.40 25.94 -11.25
CA PHE A 170 -7.80 25.47 -9.93
C PHE A 170 -8.39 24.08 -10.03
N ILE A 171 -7.93 23.15 -9.17
CA ILE A 171 -8.48 21.80 -9.08
C ILE A 171 -9.24 21.69 -7.77
N ASP A 172 -10.54 21.45 -7.86
CA ASP A 172 -11.45 21.23 -6.72
C ASP A 172 -12.37 20.03 -6.99
N ASP A 173 -13.34 19.81 -6.12
CA ASP A 173 -14.26 18.68 -6.23
C ASP A 173 -15.06 18.70 -7.55
N SER A 174 -15.32 19.86 -8.15
CA SER A 174 -16.13 20.00 -9.36
C SER A 174 -15.44 19.49 -10.63
N ASN A 175 -14.12 19.62 -10.69
CA ASN A 175 -13.31 19.28 -11.86
C ASN A 175 -12.25 18.19 -11.56
N ARG A 176 -12.12 17.75 -10.31
CA ARG A 176 -11.13 16.77 -9.82
C ARG A 176 -11.04 15.52 -10.71
N LYS A 177 -12.19 14.95 -11.07
CA LYS A 177 -12.25 13.73 -11.89
C LYS A 177 -11.66 13.93 -13.29
N ALA A 178 -11.91 15.08 -13.91
CA ALA A 178 -11.37 15.39 -15.23
C ALA A 178 -9.84 15.53 -15.20
N TYR A 179 -9.32 16.29 -14.23
CA TYR A 179 -7.87 16.44 -14.03
C TYR A 179 -7.21 15.13 -13.65
N TYR A 180 -7.81 14.34 -12.77
CA TYR A 180 -7.31 13.01 -12.40
C TYR A 180 -7.16 12.12 -13.63
N SER A 181 -8.20 12.03 -14.47
CA SER A 181 -8.18 11.19 -15.68
C SER A 181 -7.09 11.62 -16.66
N LEU A 182 -6.91 12.92 -16.86
CA LEU A 182 -5.88 13.49 -17.71
C LEU A 182 -4.48 13.19 -17.14
N LEU A 183 -4.23 13.53 -15.88
CA LEU A 183 -2.94 13.36 -15.22
C LEU A 183 -2.55 11.89 -15.12
N MET A 184 -3.50 11.00 -14.82
CA MET A 184 -3.26 9.56 -14.76
C MET A 184 -2.86 9.01 -16.14
N SER A 185 -3.52 9.46 -17.22
CA SER A 185 -3.14 9.09 -18.59
C SER A 185 -1.73 9.56 -18.95
N LEU A 186 -1.38 10.80 -18.58
CA LEU A 186 -0.04 11.35 -18.79
C LEU A 186 1.01 10.59 -17.98
N TYR A 187 0.74 10.31 -16.70
CA TYR A 187 1.64 9.56 -15.83
C TYR A 187 1.92 8.16 -16.37
N GLN A 188 0.89 7.44 -16.82
CA GLN A 188 1.06 6.10 -17.40
C GLN A 188 1.87 6.11 -18.69
N LYS A 189 1.65 7.11 -19.57
CA LYS A 189 2.45 7.28 -20.80
C LYS A 189 3.90 7.56 -20.47
N GLU A 190 4.19 8.47 -19.55
CA GLU A 190 5.54 8.82 -19.12
C GLU A 190 6.24 7.61 -18.48
N LYS A 191 5.58 6.88 -17.59
CA LYS A 191 6.11 5.65 -16.97
C LYS A 191 6.42 4.59 -18.03
N SER A 192 5.54 4.41 -19.02
CA SER A 192 5.76 3.48 -20.14
C SER A 192 6.96 3.90 -20.99
N TYR A 193 7.08 5.18 -21.33
CA TYR A 193 8.21 5.72 -22.07
C TYR A 193 9.53 5.51 -21.33
N MET A 194 9.58 5.87 -20.04
CA MET A 194 10.77 5.67 -19.21
C MET A 194 11.17 4.19 -19.10
N ASN A 195 10.21 3.28 -18.99
CA ASN A 195 10.48 1.85 -18.96
C ASN A 195 11.05 1.34 -20.29
N LYS A 196 10.54 1.82 -21.43
CA LYS A 196 11.10 1.51 -22.75
C LYS A 196 12.53 2.01 -22.90
N GLN A 197 12.80 3.27 -22.54
CA GLN A 197 14.14 3.85 -22.57
C GLN A 197 15.12 3.06 -21.69
N ARG A 198 14.69 2.68 -20.48
CA ARG A 198 15.51 1.85 -19.57
C ARG A 198 15.81 0.47 -20.18
N ALA A 199 14.80 -0.20 -20.76
CA ALA A 199 14.96 -1.49 -21.39
C ALA A 199 15.91 -1.42 -22.59
N GLU A 200 15.80 -0.38 -23.43
CA GLU A 200 16.71 -0.14 -24.56
C GLU A 200 18.15 0.15 -24.09
N GLY A 201 18.31 0.96 -23.04
CA GLY A 201 19.61 1.23 -22.43
C GLY A 201 20.28 -0.06 -21.94
N ILE A 202 19.54 -0.92 -21.23
CA ILE A 202 20.02 -2.22 -20.77
C ILE A 202 20.43 -3.09 -21.98
N ARG A 203 19.59 -3.15 -23.01
CA ARG A 203 19.88 -3.94 -24.23
C ARG A 203 21.13 -3.45 -24.95
N LYS A 204 21.30 -2.12 -25.11
CA LYS A 204 22.51 -1.52 -25.70
C LYS A 204 23.75 -1.83 -24.87
N SER A 205 23.70 -1.67 -23.56
CA SER A 205 24.82 -1.98 -22.66
C SER A 205 25.17 -3.46 -22.67
N ALA A 206 24.17 -4.35 -22.77
CA ALA A 206 24.38 -5.80 -22.87
C ALA A 206 25.07 -6.16 -24.22
N ALA A 207 24.62 -5.57 -25.32
CA ALA A 207 25.22 -5.79 -26.67
C ALA A 207 26.68 -5.31 -26.73
N GLN A 208 27.02 -4.25 -25.99
CA GLN A 208 28.39 -3.73 -25.87
C GLN A 208 29.23 -4.47 -24.81
N GLY A 209 28.68 -5.48 -24.13
CA GLY A 209 29.39 -6.24 -23.11
C GLY A 209 29.58 -5.50 -21.78
N PHE A 210 29.04 -4.28 -21.63
CA PHE A 210 29.15 -3.51 -20.39
C PHE A 210 28.16 -3.97 -19.32
N TYR A 211 26.98 -4.47 -19.72
CA TYR A 211 25.97 -4.98 -18.78
C TYR A 211 26.20 -6.46 -18.53
N ARG A 212 26.91 -6.77 -17.45
CA ARG A 212 27.20 -8.17 -17.04
C ARG A 212 26.19 -8.75 -16.04
N GLY A 213 25.22 -7.96 -15.62
CA GLY A 213 24.30 -8.34 -14.55
C GLY A 213 25.02 -8.49 -13.19
N ARG A 214 24.41 -9.20 -12.25
CA ARG A 214 25.06 -9.55 -10.98
C ARG A 214 26.18 -10.54 -11.27
N THR A 215 27.40 -10.23 -10.81
CA THR A 215 28.53 -11.14 -10.93
C THR A 215 28.18 -12.52 -10.36
N PRO A 216 28.24 -13.60 -11.16
CA PRO A 216 27.97 -14.93 -10.65
C PRO A 216 28.93 -15.28 -9.49
N VAL A 217 28.40 -15.87 -8.42
CA VAL A 217 29.25 -16.39 -7.39
C VAL A 217 30.17 -17.46 -7.98
N ARG A 218 31.47 -17.22 -7.92
CA ARG A 218 32.47 -18.20 -8.35
C ARG A 218 32.48 -19.32 -7.34
N ILE A 219 32.29 -20.54 -7.78
CA ILE A 219 32.36 -21.76 -6.96
C ILE A 219 33.44 -22.59 -7.62
N ASP A 220 34.30 -23.20 -6.78
CA ASP A 220 35.28 -24.15 -7.23
C ASP A 220 34.58 -25.37 -7.84
N ASP A 221 35.00 -25.79 -9.02
CA ASP A 221 34.39 -26.90 -9.77
C ASP A 221 34.51 -28.25 -9.00
N THR A 222 35.58 -28.45 -8.28
CA THR A 222 35.74 -29.62 -7.43
C THR A 222 34.74 -29.66 -6.29
N LYS A 223 34.58 -28.56 -5.58
CA LYS A 223 33.58 -28.40 -4.51
C LYS A 223 32.14 -28.50 -5.06
N LEU A 224 31.88 -27.94 -6.26
CA LEU A 224 30.60 -28.07 -6.90
C LEU A 224 30.25 -29.52 -7.20
N THR A 225 31.18 -30.27 -7.80
CA THR A 225 31.00 -31.68 -8.16
C THR A 225 30.79 -32.56 -6.92
N GLU A 226 31.55 -32.33 -5.86
CA GLU A 226 31.41 -33.03 -4.59
C GLU A 226 30.03 -32.84 -3.96
N VAL A 227 29.59 -31.57 -3.82
CA VAL A 227 28.27 -31.23 -3.25
C VAL A 227 27.12 -31.76 -4.10
N MET A 228 27.28 -31.73 -5.44
CA MET A 228 26.28 -32.27 -6.34
C MET A 228 26.16 -33.78 -6.24
N THR A 229 27.30 -34.48 -6.09
CA THR A 229 27.34 -35.94 -5.91
C THR A 229 26.68 -36.32 -4.57
N ASP A 230 27.00 -35.63 -3.50
CA ASP A 230 26.39 -35.85 -2.18
C ASP A 230 24.88 -35.57 -2.19
N TYR A 231 24.44 -34.55 -2.89
CA TYR A 231 23.01 -34.28 -3.07
C TYR A 231 22.29 -35.37 -3.87
N ARG A 232 22.87 -35.84 -4.99
CA ARG A 232 22.33 -36.96 -5.79
C ARG A 232 22.26 -38.28 -5.00
N ASN A 233 23.22 -38.50 -4.15
CA ASN A 233 23.26 -39.67 -3.26
C ASN A 233 22.39 -39.54 -2.00
N SER A 234 21.54 -38.51 -1.96
CA SER A 234 20.65 -38.21 -0.82
C SER A 234 21.36 -38.01 0.54
N LYS A 235 22.64 -37.68 0.51
CA LYS A 235 23.44 -37.37 1.73
C LYS A 235 23.21 -35.93 2.21
N LEU A 236 22.73 -35.03 1.30
CA LEU A 236 22.44 -33.64 1.58
C LEU A 236 21.06 -33.28 1.09
N THR A 237 20.38 -32.43 1.84
CA THR A 237 19.15 -31.74 1.36
C THR A 237 19.54 -30.61 0.43
N ALA A 238 18.61 -30.16 -0.40
CA ALA A 238 18.80 -28.98 -1.31
C ALA A 238 19.18 -27.70 -0.54
N LEU A 239 18.74 -27.56 0.70
CA LEU A 239 19.06 -26.43 1.56
C LEU A 239 20.52 -26.48 2.03
N GLU A 240 20.95 -27.63 2.49
CA GLU A 240 22.34 -27.88 2.94
C GLU A 240 23.34 -27.78 1.78
N ALA A 241 23.00 -28.34 0.63
CA ALA A 241 23.83 -28.24 -0.57
C ALA A 241 24.00 -26.76 -1.03
N ALA A 242 22.92 -25.98 -1.03
CA ALA A 242 22.97 -24.56 -1.33
C ALA A 242 23.82 -23.78 -0.30
N ALA A 243 23.67 -24.08 0.98
CA ALA A 243 24.46 -23.48 2.07
C ALA A 243 25.96 -23.80 1.95
N ARG A 244 26.33 -25.04 1.66
CA ARG A 244 27.74 -25.46 1.44
C ARG A 244 28.40 -24.73 0.28
N LEU A 245 27.62 -24.43 -0.78
CA LEU A 245 28.09 -23.69 -1.96
C LEU A 245 28.02 -22.16 -1.77
N GLY A 246 27.45 -21.65 -0.67
CA GLY A 246 27.27 -20.22 -0.43
C GLY A 246 26.31 -19.54 -1.41
N VAL A 247 25.30 -20.27 -1.91
CA VAL A 247 24.31 -19.77 -2.87
C VAL A 247 22.88 -19.94 -2.35
N SER A 248 21.92 -19.23 -2.96
CA SER A 248 20.50 -19.46 -2.69
C SER A 248 20.06 -20.82 -3.27
N ARG A 249 19.01 -21.41 -2.67
CA ARG A 249 18.38 -22.64 -3.15
C ARG A 249 18.00 -22.56 -4.65
N SER A 250 17.46 -21.43 -5.10
CA SER A 250 17.12 -21.21 -6.50
C SER A 250 18.36 -21.20 -7.40
N SER A 251 19.47 -20.63 -6.94
CA SER A 251 20.74 -20.62 -7.67
C SER A 251 21.37 -22.00 -7.74
N PHE A 252 21.22 -22.83 -6.70
CA PHE A 252 21.65 -24.22 -6.67
C PHE A 252 20.93 -25.03 -7.76
N PHE A 253 19.58 -25.00 -7.80
CA PHE A 253 18.82 -25.72 -8.83
C PHE A 253 19.10 -25.25 -10.25
N ARG A 254 19.34 -23.95 -10.46
CA ARG A 254 19.72 -23.42 -11.78
C ARG A 254 21.07 -23.96 -12.25
N ARG A 255 22.02 -24.19 -11.35
CA ARG A 255 23.32 -24.80 -11.67
C ARG A 255 23.20 -26.32 -11.90
N LEU A 256 22.43 -27.01 -11.08
CA LEU A 256 22.12 -28.42 -11.25
C LEU A 256 21.58 -28.70 -12.67
N LYS A 257 20.61 -27.91 -13.12
CA LYS A 257 20.03 -28.03 -14.46
C LYS A 257 21.01 -27.77 -15.61
N LYS A 258 22.07 -26.98 -15.38
CA LYS A 258 23.12 -26.73 -16.39
C LYS A 258 24.13 -27.85 -16.54
N ILE A 259 24.26 -28.71 -15.53
CA ILE A 259 25.21 -29.84 -15.53
C ILE A 259 24.55 -31.12 -16.05
N GLU A 260 23.20 -31.15 -16.10
CA GLU A 260 22.40 -32.27 -16.61
C GLU A 260 22.18 -32.22 -18.12
N ILE A 261 22.74 -31.19 -18.81
CA ILE A 261 22.77 -31.05 -20.28
C ILE A 261 24.18 -31.32 -20.77
#